data_3dd9f39c0eb956ebfe8e058c5283465d
#
_entry.id   3dd9f39c0eb956ebfe8e058c5283465d
#
_cell.length_a   1.000
_cell.length_b   1.000
_cell.length_c   1.000
_cell.angle_alpha   90.00
_cell.angle_beta   90.00
_cell.angle_gamma   90.00
#
_symmetry.space_group_name_H-M   'P 1'
#
loop_
_entity.id
_entity.type
_entity.pdbx_description
1 polymer ?
#
loop_
_entity_poly.entity_id
_entity_poly.type
_entity_poly.pdbx_seq_one_letter_code
_entity_poly.pdbx_strand_id
1 'polypeptide(L)'
;MKIRKKMAGTIAMIMALSLGYNAGGPVVVHAQENAVVTEKLGETAASQEGVIDFSAIKDNEDLEVADYLPSDINDMEKICTEDYSVNLVDMADNTEDNKTVNDNPNDAKAISLGTQVYDTVATELEQRWYAFSVAKATKFTAAMVMDDTADFDLYVYKLNETDGTLELVGGSAIVGAGTQELSMLKLDEGIYFIGIEAATGNGSFLMYTYAGVNDGKEINDTTDLASSYVRNSRMTATIDSPFDYDYYKVVISKNDILEYTFDQPTGCDYKVLVYDGKNYYTINNGTYRLNTGTYYFIVMASSMNYSDDK
;
A
#
# COMPACT_ATOMS: atom_id res chain seq x y z
N MET A 1 -1.37 9.86 -17.72
CA MET A 1 -1.16 8.73 -18.65
C MET A 1 0.06 7.86 -18.31
N LYS A 2 1.12 8.37 -17.66
CA LYS A 2 2.29 7.58 -17.20
C LYS A 2 2.03 6.72 -15.94
N ILE A 3 1.15 7.13 -15.05
CA ILE A 3 0.84 6.42 -13.79
C ILE A 3 0.16 5.06 -14.05
N ARG A 4 -0.68 4.97 -15.10
CA ARG A 4 -1.44 3.75 -15.42
C ARG A 4 -0.60 2.51 -15.74
N LYS A 5 0.58 2.69 -16.34
CA LYS A 5 1.46 1.56 -16.67
C LYS A 5 2.23 1.02 -15.46
N LYS A 6 2.44 1.84 -14.44
CA LYS A 6 3.26 1.50 -13.28
C LYS A 6 2.56 0.53 -12.31
N MET A 7 1.25 0.67 -12.12
CA MET A 7 0.48 -0.22 -11.24
C MET A 7 0.28 -1.64 -11.85
N ALA A 8 0.20 -1.75 -13.17
CA ALA A 8 -0.05 -3.02 -13.85
C ALA A 8 1.00 -4.11 -13.54
N GLY A 9 2.26 -3.75 -13.30
CA GLY A 9 3.33 -4.70 -13.03
C GLY A 9 3.21 -5.40 -11.68
N THR A 10 2.90 -4.66 -10.63
CA THR A 10 2.87 -5.19 -9.25
C THR A 10 1.63 -6.05 -9.01
N ILE A 11 0.47 -5.62 -9.47
CA ILE A 11 -0.78 -6.35 -9.31
C ILE A 11 -0.91 -7.54 -10.28
N ALA A 12 -0.36 -7.44 -11.50
CA ALA A 12 -0.25 -8.57 -12.41
C ALA A 12 0.59 -9.73 -11.82
N MET A 13 1.61 -9.41 -11.03
CA MET A 13 2.39 -10.40 -10.29
C MET A 13 1.54 -11.13 -9.23
N ILE A 14 0.58 -10.45 -8.61
CA ILE A 14 -0.34 -11.05 -7.63
C ILE A 14 -1.35 -11.98 -8.30
N MET A 15 -1.91 -11.61 -9.45
CA MET A 15 -2.81 -12.48 -10.19
C MET A 15 -2.14 -13.79 -10.65
N ALA A 16 -0.88 -13.73 -11.09
CA ALA A 16 -0.14 -14.92 -11.47
C ALA A 16 0.14 -15.87 -10.30
N LEU A 17 0.26 -15.34 -9.08
CA LEU A 17 0.47 -16.12 -7.86
C LEU A 17 -0.84 -16.66 -7.27
N SER A 18 -1.96 -15.92 -7.38
CA SER A 18 -3.25 -16.33 -6.84
C SER A 18 -3.90 -17.49 -7.62
N LEU A 19 -3.63 -17.62 -8.91
CA LEU A 19 -4.14 -18.73 -9.75
C LEU A 19 -3.48 -20.08 -9.46
N GLY A 20 -2.39 -20.11 -8.69
CA GLY A 20 -1.65 -21.33 -8.32
C GLY A 20 -1.87 -21.81 -6.89
N TYR A 21 -2.58 -21.09 -6.03
CA TYR A 21 -2.70 -21.42 -4.61
C TYR A 21 -4.08 -21.96 -4.27
N ASN A 22 -4.16 -23.29 -4.15
CA ASN A 22 -5.31 -24.01 -3.63
C ASN A 22 -5.25 -24.01 -2.10
N ALA A 23 -6.21 -23.36 -1.46
CA ALA A 23 -6.70 -23.50 -0.10
C ALA A 23 -5.69 -24.00 0.97
N GLY A 24 -4.87 -23.11 1.45
CA GLY A 24 -4.27 -23.23 2.77
C GLY A 24 -4.47 -21.88 3.47
N GLY A 25 -5.03 -21.88 4.67
CA GLY A 25 -5.25 -20.66 5.46
C GLY A 25 -3.97 -19.86 5.67
N PRO A 26 -4.07 -18.62 6.17
CA PRO A 26 -2.93 -17.74 6.32
C PRO A 26 -1.86 -18.43 7.19
N VAL A 27 -0.70 -18.68 6.59
CA VAL A 27 0.47 -19.07 7.36
C VAL A 27 1.01 -17.77 7.97
N VAL A 28 0.62 -17.51 9.20
CA VAL A 28 1.22 -16.45 10.00
C VAL A 28 2.63 -16.91 10.36
N VAL A 29 3.60 -16.44 9.64
CA VAL A 29 5.01 -16.64 9.98
C VAL A 29 5.43 -15.46 10.86
N HIS A 30 5.56 -15.71 12.16
CA HIS A 30 6.15 -14.74 13.07
C HIS A 30 7.65 -14.67 12.84
N ALA A 31 8.17 -13.56 12.38
CA ALA A 31 9.59 -13.30 12.26
C ALA A 31 9.95 -11.96 12.92
N GLN A 32 11.05 -11.92 13.64
CA GLN A 32 11.59 -10.72 14.25
C GLN A 32 12.48 -9.98 13.25
N GLU A 33 12.34 -8.67 13.17
CA GLU A 33 12.97 -7.82 12.19
C GLU A 33 14.08 -6.95 12.66
N ASN A 34 14.97 -6.62 11.75
CA ASN A 34 15.97 -5.59 12.00
C ASN A 34 16.50 -4.99 10.68
N ALA A 35 15.93 -3.88 10.22
CA ALA A 35 16.59 -3.07 9.23
C ALA A 35 17.63 -2.16 9.91
N VAL A 36 18.87 -2.21 9.46
CA VAL A 36 19.97 -1.42 10.04
C VAL A 36 20.63 -0.61 8.93
N VAL A 37 20.49 0.70 9.02
CA VAL A 37 21.35 1.61 8.25
C VAL A 37 22.39 2.17 9.22
N THR A 38 23.66 1.77 9.06
CA THR A 38 24.74 2.32 9.83
C THR A 38 25.65 3.13 8.92
N GLU A 39 25.99 4.33 9.36
CA GLU A 39 26.91 5.21 8.67
C GLU A 39 28.15 5.42 9.50
N LYS A 40 29.32 5.31 8.88
CA LYS A 40 30.59 5.78 9.43
C LYS A 40 30.96 7.10 8.77
N LEU A 41 31.16 8.13 9.58
CA LEU A 41 31.80 9.37 9.13
C LEU A 41 33.21 9.05 8.67
N GLY A 42 33.41 9.07 7.35
CA GLY A 42 34.70 8.73 6.75
C GLY A 42 35.60 9.93 6.58
N GLU A 43 36.85 9.70 6.85
CA GLU A 43 37.95 10.63 6.53
C GLU A 43 38.11 10.77 5.03
N THR A 44 38.64 11.95 4.60
CA THR A 44 38.89 12.38 3.23
C THR A 44 39.53 11.33 2.31
N ALA A 45 38.83 11.06 1.25
CA ALA A 45 39.28 10.71 -0.12
C ALA A 45 40.67 10.05 -0.32
N ALA A 46 40.87 8.85 0.17
CA ALA A 46 41.71 7.85 -0.45
C ALA A 46 40.84 6.71 -0.93
N SER A 47 41.21 6.06 -2.04
CA SER A 47 40.53 4.86 -2.53
C SER A 47 40.53 3.79 -1.43
N GLN A 48 39.47 3.73 -0.64
CA GLN A 48 39.29 2.67 0.35
C GLN A 48 38.86 1.41 -0.39
N GLU A 49 39.59 0.34 -0.17
CA GLU A 49 39.23 -0.99 -0.68
C GLU A 49 37.82 -1.37 -0.19
N GLY A 50 36.91 -1.73 -1.10
CA GLY A 50 35.52 -2.09 -0.78
C GLY A 50 34.50 -0.95 -0.79
N VAL A 51 34.91 0.30 -1.05
CA VAL A 51 33.98 1.42 -1.21
C VAL A 51 33.50 1.53 -2.65
N ILE A 52 32.20 1.44 -2.85
CA ILE A 52 31.55 1.57 -4.15
C ILE A 52 31.20 3.04 -4.39
N ASP A 53 31.65 3.61 -5.50
CA ASP A 53 31.16 4.92 -5.93
C ASP A 53 29.72 4.78 -6.40
N PHE A 54 28.79 5.48 -5.74
CA PHE A 54 27.37 5.40 -6.06
C PHE A 54 27.08 5.79 -7.51
N SER A 55 27.82 6.75 -8.06
CA SER A 55 27.70 7.16 -9.46
C SER A 55 28.15 6.08 -10.48
N ALA A 56 28.87 5.06 -10.03
CA ALA A 56 29.29 3.93 -10.87
C ALA A 56 28.29 2.75 -10.84
N ILE A 57 27.27 2.80 -9.99
CA ILE A 57 26.20 1.80 -9.98
C ILE A 57 25.34 2.02 -11.22
N LYS A 58 25.07 0.94 -11.95
CA LYS A 58 24.15 0.99 -13.08
C LYS A 58 22.74 1.26 -12.54
N ASP A 59 22.08 2.29 -13.07
CA ASP A 59 20.69 2.55 -12.79
C ASP A 59 19.78 1.43 -13.35
N ASN A 60 18.61 1.33 -12.78
CA ASN A 60 17.58 0.39 -13.23
C ASN A 60 16.64 1.12 -14.21
N GLU A 61 17.12 1.35 -15.44
CA GLU A 61 16.38 2.10 -16.47
C GLU A 61 14.98 1.53 -16.75
N ASP A 62 14.82 0.20 -16.57
CA ASP A 62 13.56 -0.50 -16.77
C ASP A 62 12.74 -0.66 -15.47
N LEU A 63 13.24 -0.16 -14.34
CA LEU A 63 12.52 -0.27 -13.07
C LEU A 63 11.47 0.82 -12.96
N GLU A 64 10.23 0.43 -13.00
CA GLU A 64 9.12 1.31 -12.61
C GLU A 64 8.75 1.03 -11.15
N VAL A 65 9.02 1.97 -10.27
CA VAL A 65 8.50 1.98 -8.90
C VAL A 65 7.13 2.63 -8.95
N ALA A 66 6.14 1.97 -8.40
CA ALA A 66 4.81 2.55 -8.28
C ALA A 66 4.87 3.69 -7.24
N ASP A 67 4.92 4.93 -7.71
CA ASP A 67 4.66 6.09 -6.85
C ASP A 67 3.14 6.17 -6.65
N TYR A 68 2.65 5.48 -5.64
CA TYR A 68 1.25 5.61 -5.25
C TYR A 68 1.07 6.93 -4.51
N LEU A 69 0.32 7.84 -5.11
CA LEU A 69 -0.18 9.02 -4.43
C LEU A 69 -1.55 8.68 -3.87
N PRO A 70 -1.78 8.83 -2.56
CA PRO A 70 -3.13 8.75 -2.01
C PRO A 70 -4.06 9.63 -2.84
N SER A 71 -5.22 9.11 -3.22
CA SER A 71 -6.21 9.90 -3.96
C SER A 71 -6.57 11.14 -3.13
N ASP A 72 -6.56 12.32 -3.75
CA ASP A 72 -7.01 13.53 -3.08
C ASP A 72 -8.51 13.37 -2.78
N ILE A 73 -8.89 13.42 -1.50
CA ILE A 73 -10.28 13.30 -1.08
C ILE A 73 -11.19 14.30 -1.76
N ASN A 74 -10.67 15.51 -2.04
CA ASN A 74 -11.47 16.54 -2.74
C ASN A 74 -11.74 16.15 -4.20
N ASP A 75 -10.86 15.41 -4.85
CA ASP A 75 -11.10 14.92 -6.21
C ASP A 75 -12.08 13.73 -6.17
N MET A 76 -11.99 12.88 -5.16
CA MET A 76 -12.97 11.80 -4.94
C MET A 76 -14.36 12.32 -4.58
N GLU A 77 -14.49 13.36 -3.74
CA GLU A 77 -15.75 14.02 -3.44
C GLU A 77 -16.44 14.62 -4.67
N LYS A 78 -15.67 15.01 -5.70
CA LYS A 78 -16.23 15.46 -6.97
C LYS A 78 -16.77 14.33 -7.84
N ILE A 79 -16.24 13.12 -7.70
CA ILE A 79 -16.67 11.93 -8.44
C ILE A 79 -17.82 11.26 -7.68
N CYS A 80 -17.65 11.05 -6.36
CA CYS A 80 -18.69 10.52 -5.48
C CYS A 80 -19.65 11.63 -5.06
N THR A 81 -20.80 11.71 -5.71
CA THR A 81 -21.78 12.79 -5.50
C THR A 81 -22.94 12.39 -4.59
N GLU A 82 -22.96 11.17 -4.06
CA GLU A 82 -24.06 10.66 -3.27
C GLU A 82 -23.75 10.68 -1.75
N ASP A 83 -24.73 11.13 -0.99
CA ASP A 83 -24.71 11.06 0.47
C ASP A 83 -25.31 9.72 0.91
N TYR A 84 -24.50 8.88 1.55
CA TYR A 84 -24.92 7.58 2.04
C TYR A 84 -25.20 7.61 3.54
N SER A 85 -26.14 6.76 3.97
CA SER A 85 -26.42 6.52 5.39
C SER A 85 -26.90 5.09 5.64
N VAL A 86 -26.72 4.63 6.87
CA VAL A 86 -27.17 3.31 7.33
C VAL A 86 -28.16 3.44 8.47
N ASN A 87 -29.07 2.51 8.57
CA ASN A 87 -30.00 2.40 9.70
C ASN A 87 -29.28 1.71 10.87
N LEU A 88 -28.89 2.47 11.89
CA LEU A 88 -28.14 1.96 13.03
C LEU A 88 -28.90 0.86 13.82
N VAL A 89 -30.22 0.84 13.76
CA VAL A 89 -31.02 -0.20 14.42
C VAL A 89 -30.87 -1.54 13.71
N ASP A 90 -30.86 -1.52 12.37
CA ASP A 90 -30.73 -2.75 11.56
C ASP A 90 -29.30 -3.31 11.64
N MET A 91 -28.27 -2.47 11.81
CA MET A 91 -26.89 -2.92 12.03
C MET A 91 -26.71 -3.72 13.33
N ALA A 92 -27.43 -3.37 14.39
CA ALA A 92 -27.36 -4.07 15.68
C ALA A 92 -27.99 -5.47 15.64
N ASP A 93 -28.92 -5.73 14.72
CA ASP A 93 -29.66 -6.98 14.58
C ASP A 93 -29.09 -7.91 13.48
N ASN A 94 -28.08 -7.48 12.77
CA ASN A 94 -27.46 -8.18 11.62
C ASN A 94 -26.61 -9.39 12.03
N THR A 95 -27.16 -10.31 12.81
CA THR A 95 -26.53 -11.61 13.11
C THR A 95 -26.90 -12.70 12.10
N GLU A 96 -27.73 -12.43 11.10
CA GLU A 96 -28.13 -13.40 10.10
C GLU A 96 -27.61 -13.03 8.70
N ASP A 97 -26.74 -13.87 8.20
CA ASP A 97 -26.11 -13.87 6.87
C ASP A 97 -27.14 -14.23 5.75
N ASN A 98 -28.33 -13.67 5.80
CA ASN A 98 -29.44 -13.95 4.87
C ASN A 98 -29.57 -12.93 3.73
N LYS A 99 -28.66 -11.93 3.67
CA LYS A 99 -28.67 -10.93 2.60
C LYS A 99 -28.02 -11.49 1.34
N THR A 100 -28.79 -11.65 0.32
CA THR A 100 -28.36 -12.26 -0.96
C THR A 100 -27.63 -11.26 -1.87
N VAL A 101 -27.86 -9.97 -1.68
CA VAL A 101 -27.27 -8.89 -2.46
C VAL A 101 -26.81 -7.78 -1.51
N ASN A 102 -25.64 -7.25 -1.72
CA ASN A 102 -25.03 -6.15 -0.96
C ASN A 102 -24.89 -4.90 -1.83
N ASP A 103 -25.99 -4.49 -2.44
CA ASP A 103 -26.04 -3.38 -3.40
C ASP A 103 -26.29 -2.01 -2.78
N ASN A 104 -26.40 -1.94 -1.48
CA ASN A 104 -26.53 -0.70 -0.72
C ASN A 104 -25.85 -0.83 0.66
N PRO A 105 -25.57 0.30 1.35
CA PRO A 105 -24.84 0.27 2.64
C PRO A 105 -25.56 -0.50 3.76
N ASN A 106 -26.90 -0.51 3.79
CA ASN A 106 -27.65 -1.25 4.81
C ASN A 106 -27.57 -2.77 4.63
N ASP A 107 -27.23 -3.21 3.44
CA ASP A 107 -27.06 -4.61 3.06
C ASP A 107 -25.59 -5.01 2.93
N ALA A 108 -24.66 -4.17 3.40
CA ALA A 108 -23.23 -4.42 3.34
C ALA A 108 -22.85 -5.75 3.99
N LYS A 109 -22.03 -6.54 3.31
CA LYS A 109 -21.46 -7.78 3.85
C LYS A 109 -20.34 -7.47 4.82
N ALA A 110 -20.37 -8.05 6.01
CA ALA A 110 -19.26 -7.95 6.95
C ALA A 110 -18.03 -8.70 6.41
N ILE A 111 -16.87 -8.05 6.46
CA ILE A 111 -15.59 -8.66 6.09
C ILE A 111 -14.57 -8.50 7.22
N SER A 112 -13.60 -9.39 7.24
CA SER A 112 -12.41 -9.25 8.09
C SER A 112 -11.28 -8.66 7.27
N LEU A 113 -10.51 -7.73 7.84
CA LEU A 113 -9.28 -7.24 7.22
C LEU A 113 -8.25 -8.38 7.10
N GLY A 114 -7.41 -8.31 6.08
CA GLY A 114 -6.47 -9.38 5.73
C GLY A 114 -7.09 -10.50 4.90
N THR A 115 -8.26 -10.27 4.29
CA THR A 115 -8.97 -11.27 3.49
C THR A 115 -9.15 -10.84 2.04
N GLN A 116 -9.52 -11.83 1.21
CA GLN A 116 -9.91 -11.62 -0.18
C GLN A 116 -11.43 -11.57 -0.29
N VAL A 117 -11.92 -10.69 -1.13
CA VAL A 117 -13.33 -10.61 -1.53
C VAL A 117 -13.41 -10.80 -3.03
N TYR A 118 -14.14 -11.82 -3.47
CA TYR A 118 -14.50 -12.01 -4.87
C TYR A 118 -16.00 -11.77 -5.02
N ASP A 119 -16.37 -10.89 -5.93
CA ASP A 119 -17.78 -10.60 -6.20
C ASP A 119 -18.00 -10.19 -7.67
N THR A 120 -19.24 -9.95 -8.06
CA THR A 120 -19.63 -9.59 -9.41
C THR A 120 -20.60 -8.41 -9.39
N VAL A 121 -20.48 -7.55 -10.40
CA VAL A 121 -21.43 -6.49 -10.69
C VAL A 121 -22.11 -6.80 -12.01
N ALA A 122 -23.43 -6.89 -12.02
CA ALA A 122 -24.20 -7.37 -13.17
C ALA A 122 -24.52 -6.27 -14.19
N THR A 123 -24.61 -5.01 -13.74
CA THR A 123 -24.97 -3.87 -14.57
C THR A 123 -24.17 -2.64 -14.19
N GLU A 124 -24.01 -1.73 -15.13
CA GLU A 124 -23.41 -0.42 -14.93
C GLU A 124 -24.15 0.37 -13.83
N LEU A 125 -23.42 1.13 -13.02
CA LEU A 125 -23.89 1.87 -11.84
C LEU A 125 -24.40 1.02 -10.68
N GLU A 126 -24.34 -0.30 -10.79
CA GLU A 126 -24.62 -1.19 -9.67
C GLU A 126 -23.46 -1.15 -8.66
N GLN A 127 -23.78 -1.24 -7.39
CA GLN A 127 -22.81 -1.15 -6.30
C GLN A 127 -22.66 -2.48 -5.55
N ARG A 128 -21.52 -2.62 -4.85
CA ARG A 128 -21.26 -3.67 -3.85
C ARG A 128 -20.72 -3.04 -2.58
N TRP A 129 -21.33 -3.39 -1.46
CA TRP A 129 -20.97 -2.80 -0.17
C TRP A 129 -20.45 -3.83 0.82
N TYR A 130 -19.39 -3.45 1.52
CA TYR A 130 -18.75 -4.26 2.56
C TYR A 130 -18.51 -3.41 3.78
N ALA A 131 -18.67 -4.01 4.99
CA ALA A 131 -18.43 -3.34 6.25
C ALA A 131 -17.32 -4.04 7.04
N PHE A 132 -16.49 -3.26 7.72
CA PHE A 132 -15.45 -3.75 8.60
C PHE A 132 -15.25 -2.83 9.79
N SER A 133 -14.62 -3.33 10.85
CA SER A 133 -14.29 -2.55 12.04
C SER A 133 -12.78 -2.43 12.22
N VAL A 134 -12.36 -1.26 12.72
CA VAL A 134 -11.00 -0.94 13.11
C VAL A 134 -10.98 -0.71 14.61
N ALA A 135 -10.28 -1.57 15.35
CA ALA A 135 -10.24 -1.51 16.82
C ALA A 135 -9.18 -0.54 17.38
N LYS A 136 -8.25 -0.10 16.56
CA LYS A 136 -7.20 0.89 16.88
C LYS A 136 -6.69 1.50 15.59
N ALA A 137 -6.10 2.68 15.68
CA ALA A 137 -5.53 3.35 14.50
C ALA A 137 -4.58 2.40 13.74
N THR A 138 -4.82 2.27 12.43
CA THR A 138 -4.09 1.34 11.55
C THR A 138 -3.86 1.95 10.17
N LYS A 139 -2.85 1.48 9.44
CA LYS A 139 -2.76 1.65 8.00
C LYS A 139 -3.68 0.62 7.36
N PHE A 140 -4.56 1.07 6.53
CA PHE A 140 -5.49 0.25 5.74
C PHE A 140 -5.07 0.29 4.28
N THR A 141 -5.02 -0.87 3.65
CA THR A 141 -4.79 -0.97 2.21
C THR A 141 -5.90 -1.81 1.59
N ALA A 142 -6.53 -1.30 0.55
CA ALA A 142 -7.43 -2.05 -0.32
C ALA A 142 -6.88 -2.02 -1.74
N ALA A 143 -6.65 -3.20 -2.32
CA ALA A 143 -6.22 -3.36 -3.69
C ALA A 143 -7.26 -4.19 -4.45
N MET A 144 -7.70 -3.70 -5.61
CA MET A 144 -8.73 -4.37 -6.40
C MET A 144 -8.29 -4.53 -7.85
N VAL A 145 -8.56 -5.69 -8.40
CA VAL A 145 -8.44 -6.01 -9.82
C VAL A 145 -9.81 -6.40 -10.34
N MET A 146 -10.07 -6.14 -11.59
CA MET A 146 -11.36 -6.35 -12.24
C MET A 146 -11.20 -6.90 -13.65
N ASP A 147 -12.31 -7.32 -14.23
CA ASP A 147 -12.35 -7.77 -15.63
C ASP A 147 -11.91 -6.63 -16.58
N ASP A 148 -11.19 -6.97 -17.65
CA ASP A 148 -10.60 -6.02 -18.62
C ASP A 148 -11.64 -5.11 -19.32
N THR A 149 -12.94 -5.44 -19.22
CA THR A 149 -14.04 -4.71 -19.84
C THR A 149 -14.82 -3.82 -18.87
N ALA A 150 -14.47 -3.87 -17.59
CA ALA A 150 -15.12 -3.11 -16.53
C ALA A 150 -14.20 -2.00 -16.00
N ASP A 151 -14.81 -0.93 -15.51
CA ASP A 151 -14.18 0.18 -14.80
C ASP A 151 -14.93 0.33 -13.47
N PHE A 152 -14.33 -0.14 -12.39
CA PHE A 152 -14.94 -0.13 -11.05
C PHE A 152 -14.14 0.78 -10.14
N ASP A 153 -14.85 1.68 -9.48
CA ASP A 153 -14.30 2.59 -8.48
C ASP A 153 -14.43 1.98 -7.07
N LEU A 154 -13.48 2.28 -6.22
CA LEU A 154 -13.43 1.88 -4.83
C LEU A 154 -13.49 3.09 -3.91
N TYR A 155 -14.48 3.16 -3.03
CA TYR A 155 -14.68 4.24 -2.07
C TYR A 155 -14.65 3.69 -0.64
N VAL A 156 -14.04 4.43 0.28
CA VAL A 156 -13.98 4.08 1.71
C VAL A 156 -14.66 5.15 2.52
N TYR A 157 -15.62 4.74 3.35
CA TYR A 157 -16.40 5.62 4.19
C TYR A 157 -16.23 5.26 5.66
N LYS A 158 -16.31 6.27 6.52
CA LYS A 158 -16.42 6.10 7.98
C LYS A 158 -17.87 6.29 8.41
N LEU A 159 -18.35 5.41 9.28
CA LEU A 159 -19.66 5.54 9.89
C LEU A 159 -19.64 6.60 10.99
N ASN A 160 -20.54 7.57 10.92
CA ASN A 160 -20.93 8.37 12.06
C ASN A 160 -21.94 7.59 12.89
N GLU A 161 -21.51 7.01 13.98
CA GLU A 161 -22.35 6.17 14.86
C GLU A 161 -23.46 6.95 15.59
N THR A 162 -23.51 8.28 15.48
CA THR A 162 -24.52 9.12 16.11
C THR A 162 -25.79 9.24 15.26
N ASP A 163 -25.64 9.39 13.95
CA ASP A 163 -26.73 9.67 13.01
C ASP A 163 -26.78 8.70 11.81
N GLY A 164 -25.81 7.79 11.71
CA GLY A 164 -25.76 6.78 10.65
C GLY A 164 -25.24 7.29 9.30
N THR A 165 -24.78 8.54 9.22
CA THR A 165 -24.21 9.06 7.97
C THR A 165 -22.86 8.40 7.67
N LEU A 166 -22.55 8.23 6.39
CA LEU A 166 -21.27 7.73 5.90
C LEU A 166 -20.44 8.90 5.37
N GLU A 167 -19.31 9.15 6.01
CA GLU A 167 -18.34 10.17 5.61
C GLU A 167 -17.28 9.54 4.71
N LEU A 168 -17.10 10.05 3.49
CA LEU A 168 -16.06 9.60 2.58
C LEU A 168 -14.68 9.95 3.18
N VAL A 169 -13.82 8.95 3.37
CA VAL A 169 -12.47 9.13 3.93
C VAL A 169 -11.35 8.84 2.94
N GLY A 170 -11.68 8.28 1.79
CA GLY A 170 -10.74 8.03 0.69
C GLY A 170 -11.22 6.95 -0.26
N GLY A 171 -10.33 6.50 -1.12
CA GLY A 171 -10.61 5.45 -2.11
C GLY A 171 -9.66 5.49 -3.28
N SER A 172 -10.09 4.96 -4.40
CA SER A 172 -9.39 4.97 -5.69
C SER A 172 -10.43 4.92 -6.81
N ALA A 173 -10.32 5.82 -7.79
CA ALA A 173 -11.24 5.94 -8.93
C ALA A 173 -10.43 6.26 -10.20
N ILE A 174 -9.65 5.29 -10.65
CA ILE A 174 -8.76 5.44 -11.81
C ILE A 174 -9.52 5.09 -13.07
N VAL A 175 -9.85 6.07 -13.88
CA VAL A 175 -10.66 5.91 -15.09
C VAL A 175 -10.03 4.96 -16.11
N GLY A 176 -10.76 3.93 -16.51
CA GLY A 176 -10.43 3.02 -17.62
C GLY A 176 -10.67 1.56 -17.33
N ALA A 177 -11.25 0.88 -18.31
CA ALA A 177 -11.57 -0.54 -18.21
C ALA A 177 -10.33 -1.41 -17.91
N GLY A 178 -10.47 -2.38 -17.00
CA GLY A 178 -9.39 -3.22 -16.51
C GLY A 178 -8.35 -2.47 -15.66
N THR A 179 -8.65 -1.24 -15.23
CA THR A 179 -7.77 -0.48 -14.37
C THR A 179 -7.82 -1.05 -12.96
N GLN A 180 -6.67 -1.08 -12.31
CA GLN A 180 -6.55 -1.60 -10.95
C GLN A 180 -6.71 -0.45 -9.97
N GLU A 181 -7.46 -0.70 -8.89
CA GLU A 181 -7.66 0.28 -7.84
C GLU A 181 -6.78 -0.06 -6.62
N LEU A 182 -6.18 0.97 -6.04
CA LEU A 182 -5.37 0.86 -4.83
C LEU A 182 -5.63 2.06 -3.94
N SER A 183 -6.12 1.79 -2.74
CA SER A 183 -6.35 2.80 -1.70
C SER A 183 -5.52 2.47 -0.48
N MET A 184 -4.72 3.42 0.00
CA MET A 184 -3.97 3.32 1.26
C MET A 184 -4.36 4.48 2.15
N LEU A 185 -4.85 4.18 3.35
CA LEU A 185 -5.43 5.15 4.27
C LEU A 185 -4.95 4.91 5.69
N LYS A 186 -4.81 5.96 6.45
CA LYS A 186 -4.67 5.89 7.90
C LYS A 186 -6.07 6.00 8.52
N LEU A 187 -6.55 4.88 9.07
CA LEU A 187 -7.86 4.82 9.70
C LEU A 187 -7.72 4.82 11.22
N ASP A 188 -8.54 5.62 11.89
CA ASP A 188 -8.72 5.59 13.33
C ASP A 188 -9.68 4.46 13.75
N GLU A 189 -9.86 4.23 15.06
CA GLU A 189 -10.88 3.35 15.58
C GLU A 189 -12.28 3.74 15.05
N GLY A 190 -13.06 2.75 14.64
CA GLY A 190 -14.42 2.96 14.13
C GLY A 190 -14.94 1.85 13.23
N ILE A 191 -16.12 2.07 12.68
CA ILE A 191 -16.76 1.22 11.68
C ILE A 191 -16.63 1.89 10.32
N TYR A 192 -16.27 1.10 9.32
CA TYR A 192 -16.01 1.57 7.97
C TYR A 192 -16.76 0.74 6.94
N PHE A 193 -17.01 1.37 5.81
CA PHE A 193 -17.64 0.74 4.66
C PHE A 193 -16.75 0.89 3.43
N ILE A 194 -16.73 -0.14 2.60
CA ILE A 194 -16.17 -0.08 1.24
C ILE A 194 -17.35 -0.15 0.29
N GLY A 195 -17.52 0.87 -0.53
CA GLY A 195 -18.42 0.88 -1.68
C GLY A 195 -17.62 0.64 -2.95
N ILE A 196 -18.01 -0.35 -3.74
CA ILE A 196 -17.50 -0.59 -5.08
C ILE A 196 -18.61 -0.23 -6.05
N GLU A 197 -18.33 0.68 -6.99
CA GLU A 197 -19.28 1.13 -8.00
C GLU A 197 -18.76 0.79 -9.40
N ALA A 198 -19.63 0.25 -10.24
CA ALA A 198 -19.33 0.07 -11.65
C ALA A 198 -19.51 1.41 -12.38
N ALA A 199 -18.44 2.19 -12.51
CA ALA A 199 -18.43 3.45 -13.26
C ALA A 199 -18.76 3.21 -14.74
N THR A 200 -18.24 2.10 -15.32
CA THR A 200 -18.66 1.61 -16.63
C THR A 200 -18.54 0.09 -16.70
N GLY A 201 -19.41 -0.52 -17.51
CA GLY A 201 -19.39 -1.96 -17.76
C GLY A 201 -19.96 -2.79 -16.61
N ASN A 202 -19.62 -4.07 -16.63
CA ASN A 202 -20.00 -5.07 -15.63
C ASN A 202 -18.96 -6.18 -15.64
N GLY A 203 -18.98 -7.04 -14.62
CA GLY A 203 -18.04 -8.15 -14.54
C GLY A 203 -17.70 -8.54 -13.11
N SER A 204 -16.58 -9.21 -12.97
CA SER A 204 -16.07 -9.68 -11.68
C SER A 204 -14.93 -8.79 -11.19
N PHE A 205 -14.76 -8.74 -9.88
CA PHE A 205 -13.59 -8.16 -9.24
C PHE A 205 -13.05 -9.06 -8.13
N LEU A 206 -11.79 -8.86 -7.83
CA LEU A 206 -11.10 -9.44 -6.70
C LEU A 206 -10.46 -8.31 -5.91
N MET A 207 -10.93 -8.11 -4.69
CA MET A 207 -10.40 -7.12 -3.77
C MET A 207 -9.63 -7.80 -2.64
N TYR A 208 -8.46 -7.26 -2.32
CA TYR A 208 -7.66 -7.61 -1.15
C TYR A 208 -7.70 -6.47 -0.15
N THR A 209 -7.85 -6.79 1.13
CA THR A 209 -7.76 -5.81 2.20
C THR A 209 -6.64 -6.17 3.17
N TYR A 210 -5.89 -5.18 3.63
CA TYR A 210 -4.83 -5.33 4.60
C TYR A 210 -4.99 -4.33 5.73
N ALA A 211 -4.50 -4.69 6.90
CA ALA A 211 -4.44 -3.81 8.06
C ALA A 211 -3.02 -3.85 8.64
N GLY A 212 -2.29 -2.81 8.45
CA GLY A 212 -0.92 -2.68 8.94
C GLY A 212 -0.83 -2.14 10.36
N VAL A 213 0.32 -2.33 10.97
CA VAL A 213 0.62 -1.76 12.28
C VAL A 213 0.98 -0.29 12.12
N ASN A 214 0.21 0.60 12.74
CA ASN A 214 0.60 2.01 12.81
C ASN A 214 1.84 2.17 13.71
N ASP A 215 3.02 2.17 13.11
CA ASP A 215 4.30 2.33 13.79
C ASP A 215 4.69 3.80 14.02
N GLY A 216 3.83 4.74 13.60
CA GLY A 216 4.04 6.17 13.69
C GLY A 216 4.83 6.77 12.52
N LYS A 217 5.21 5.96 11.51
CA LYS A 217 5.89 6.42 10.29
C LYS A 217 4.94 6.45 9.10
N GLU A 218 3.85 5.69 9.18
CA GLU A 218 2.84 5.59 8.14
C GLU A 218 1.93 6.84 8.04
N ILE A 219 1.58 7.29 6.88
CA ILE A 219 1.87 6.78 5.53
C ILE A 219 3.18 7.42 5.04
N ASN A 220 4.14 6.64 4.49
CA ASN A 220 5.41 7.12 3.94
C ASN A 220 5.73 6.51 2.56
N ASP A 221 4.69 6.25 1.78
CA ASP A 221 4.73 5.49 0.51
C ASP A 221 5.20 6.31 -0.71
N THR A 222 5.57 7.58 -0.52
CA THR A 222 6.01 8.46 -1.61
C THR A 222 7.17 9.35 -1.17
N THR A 223 7.84 9.99 -2.13
CA THR A 223 8.90 10.98 -1.85
C THR A 223 8.41 12.15 -1.01
N ASP A 224 7.16 12.58 -1.17
CA ASP A 224 6.57 13.71 -0.45
C ASP A 224 6.19 13.34 0.99
N LEU A 225 5.80 12.10 1.20
CA LEU A 225 5.43 11.54 2.51
C LEU A 225 6.60 10.86 3.21
N ALA A 226 7.78 10.79 2.58
CA ALA A 226 8.94 10.06 3.06
C ALA A 226 9.33 10.43 4.50
N SER A 227 9.48 9.41 5.33
CA SER A 227 9.99 9.56 6.69
C SER A 227 11.45 10.00 6.70
N SER A 228 11.80 11.02 7.49
CA SER A 228 13.18 11.47 7.61
C SER A 228 14.01 10.44 8.39
N TYR A 229 15.10 9.98 7.79
CA TYR A 229 16.04 9.08 8.46
C TYR A 229 17.13 9.87 9.20
N VAL A 230 17.33 9.53 10.48
CA VAL A 230 18.40 10.10 11.28
C VAL A 230 19.66 9.25 11.10
N ARG A 231 20.70 9.84 10.52
CA ARG A 231 21.99 9.19 10.27
C ARG A 231 22.62 8.64 11.57
N ASN A 232 23.40 7.56 11.45
CA ASN A 232 24.02 6.86 12.58
C ASN A 232 23.03 6.28 13.62
N SER A 233 21.79 6.02 13.22
CA SER A 233 20.81 5.34 14.05
C SER A 233 20.37 4.03 13.41
N ARG A 234 19.97 3.10 14.24
CA ARG A 234 19.21 1.94 13.80
C ARG A 234 17.76 2.34 13.68
N MET A 235 17.11 1.90 12.62
CA MET A 235 15.68 2.04 12.44
C MET A 235 15.07 0.66 12.26
N THR A 236 13.92 0.46 12.84
CA THR A 236 13.04 -0.68 12.58
C THR A 236 11.71 -0.16 12.08
N ALA A 237 11.13 -0.85 11.13
CA ALA A 237 9.85 -0.53 10.51
C ALA A 237 9.15 -1.82 10.10
N THR A 238 7.96 -1.71 9.55
CA THR A 238 7.15 -2.83 9.08
C THR A 238 6.83 -2.63 7.62
N ILE A 239 6.77 -3.72 6.87
CA ILE A 239 6.12 -3.78 5.56
C ILE A 239 4.76 -4.41 5.80
N ASP A 240 3.70 -3.66 5.68
CA ASP A 240 2.37 -4.08 6.17
C ASP A 240 1.46 -4.63 5.07
N SER A 241 1.89 -4.58 3.84
CA SER A 241 1.23 -5.24 2.71
C SER A 241 2.22 -5.48 1.56
N PRO A 242 1.87 -6.31 0.59
CA PRO A 242 2.69 -6.49 -0.64
C PRO A 242 2.78 -5.23 -1.51
N PHE A 243 1.96 -4.23 -1.23
CA PHE A 243 1.91 -2.94 -1.95
C PHE A 243 2.60 -1.83 -1.19
N ASP A 244 3.18 -2.12 -0.03
CA ASP A 244 3.82 -1.16 0.83
C ASP A 244 5.19 -0.76 0.30
N TYR A 245 5.42 0.55 0.26
CA TYR A 245 6.66 1.18 -0.20
C TYR A 245 7.12 2.17 0.85
N ASP A 246 8.00 1.76 1.72
CA ASP A 246 8.55 2.61 2.76
C ASP A 246 9.64 3.54 2.22
N TYR A 247 9.36 4.83 2.12
CA TYR A 247 10.32 5.84 1.70
C TYR A 247 11.01 6.50 2.91
N TYR A 248 12.33 6.42 2.92
CA TYR A 248 13.17 7.05 3.94
C TYR A 248 14.12 8.08 3.32
N LYS A 249 13.92 9.35 3.69
CA LYS A 249 14.69 10.46 3.18
C LYS A 249 16.00 10.63 3.90
N VAL A 250 17.11 10.62 3.16
CA VAL A 250 18.48 10.85 3.64
C VAL A 250 19.06 12.07 2.93
N VAL A 251 19.52 13.07 3.68
CA VAL A 251 20.15 14.27 3.12
C VAL A 251 21.66 14.21 3.33
N ILE A 252 22.39 14.22 2.25
CA ILE A 252 23.86 14.27 2.21
C ILE A 252 24.27 15.73 1.95
N SER A 253 24.73 16.42 2.98
CA SER A 253 25.09 17.85 2.92
C SER A 253 26.48 18.12 2.35
N LYS A 254 27.34 17.11 2.33
CA LYS A 254 28.67 17.09 1.71
C LYS A 254 28.96 15.68 1.26
N ASN A 255 29.82 15.51 0.25
CA ASN A 255 30.21 14.17 -0.20
C ASN A 255 30.69 13.33 0.99
N ASP A 256 30.16 12.13 1.13
CA ASP A 256 30.37 11.28 2.29
C ASP A 256 30.40 9.81 1.92
N ILE A 257 30.78 8.97 2.87
CA ILE A 257 30.75 7.52 2.75
C ILE A 257 29.66 6.99 3.68
N LEU A 258 28.75 6.23 3.10
CA LEU A 258 27.64 5.56 3.77
C LEU A 258 27.96 4.06 3.88
N GLU A 259 28.03 3.53 5.08
CA GLU A 259 27.99 2.10 5.31
C GLU A 259 26.50 1.73 5.47
N TYR A 260 25.98 0.93 4.53
CA TYR A 260 24.60 0.52 4.49
C TYR A 260 24.48 -0.95 4.88
N THR A 261 23.58 -1.23 5.82
CA THR A 261 23.22 -2.59 6.24
C THR A 261 21.71 -2.68 6.36
N PHE A 262 21.13 -3.69 5.75
CA PHE A 262 19.71 -4.01 5.80
C PHE A 262 19.55 -5.48 6.20
N ASP A 263 18.73 -5.72 7.20
CA ASP A 263 18.32 -7.05 7.62
C ASP A 263 16.81 -7.19 7.42
N GLN A 264 16.39 -8.30 6.87
CA GLN A 264 14.98 -8.61 6.64
C GLN A 264 14.53 -9.81 7.47
N PRO A 265 13.23 -9.94 7.78
CA PRO A 265 12.69 -11.10 8.49
C PRO A 265 12.94 -12.41 7.73
N THR A 266 13.09 -13.48 8.45
CA THR A 266 13.23 -14.81 7.86
C THR A 266 11.96 -15.20 7.11
N GLY A 267 12.09 -15.55 5.84
CA GLY A 267 10.96 -15.94 4.98
C GLY A 267 10.35 -14.80 4.19
N CYS A 268 10.77 -13.55 4.43
CA CYS A 268 10.44 -12.40 3.61
C CYS A 268 11.48 -12.21 2.50
N ASP A 269 11.06 -11.56 1.43
CA ASP A 269 11.92 -11.17 0.32
C ASP A 269 11.70 -9.69 0.03
N TYR A 270 12.56 -8.84 0.62
CA TYR A 270 12.49 -7.40 0.45
C TYR A 270 13.59 -6.89 -0.45
N LYS A 271 13.27 -5.86 -1.21
CA LYS A 271 14.22 -5.06 -1.97
C LYS A 271 14.45 -3.73 -1.29
N VAL A 272 15.68 -3.25 -1.43
CA VAL A 272 15.98 -1.86 -1.11
C VAL A 272 16.47 -1.17 -2.37
N LEU A 273 15.77 -0.11 -2.72
CA LEU A 273 16.12 0.77 -3.81
C LEU A 273 16.61 2.11 -3.25
N VAL A 274 17.44 2.78 -3.98
CA VAL A 274 17.78 4.19 -3.71
C VAL A 274 17.33 5.01 -4.91
N TYR A 275 16.54 6.04 -4.64
CA TYR A 275 16.15 7.05 -5.62
C TYR A 275 16.91 8.34 -5.35
N ASP A 276 17.61 8.87 -6.34
CA ASP A 276 18.43 10.08 -6.23
C ASP A 276 17.73 11.37 -6.69
N GLY A 277 16.41 11.28 -6.90
CA GLY A 277 15.59 12.33 -7.48
C GLY A 277 15.42 12.21 -9.00
N LYS A 278 16.12 11.24 -9.63
CA LYS A 278 16.09 11.03 -11.08
C LYS A 278 16.01 9.56 -11.45
N ASN A 279 16.88 8.74 -10.89
CA ASN A 279 17.03 7.33 -11.23
C ASN A 279 16.89 6.44 -9.99
N TYR A 280 16.51 5.19 -10.21
CA TYR A 280 16.43 4.15 -9.18
C TYR A 280 17.62 3.21 -9.29
N TYR A 281 18.19 2.85 -8.14
CA TYR A 281 19.35 1.95 -8.04
C TYR A 281 19.03 0.85 -7.04
N THR A 282 19.30 -0.40 -7.42
CA THR A 282 19.30 -1.49 -6.43
C THR A 282 20.62 -1.48 -5.68
N ILE A 283 20.54 -1.49 -4.34
CA ILE A 283 21.73 -1.57 -3.49
C ILE A 283 21.69 -2.83 -2.62
N ASN A 284 22.86 -3.30 -2.25
CA ASN A 284 23.05 -4.39 -1.30
C ASN A 284 23.80 -3.84 -0.07
N ASN A 285 23.88 -4.65 0.98
CA ASN A 285 24.71 -4.32 2.14
C ASN A 285 26.14 -4.01 1.67
N GLY A 286 26.68 -2.88 2.09
CA GLY A 286 27.99 -2.43 1.63
C GLY A 286 28.30 -0.97 2.00
N THR A 287 29.39 -0.48 1.45
CA THR A 287 29.88 0.87 1.68
C THR A 287 29.87 1.67 0.39
N TYR A 288 29.19 2.78 0.39
CA TYR A 288 28.92 3.60 -0.78
C TYR A 288 29.44 5.02 -0.60
N ARG A 289 30.06 5.58 -1.64
CA ARG A 289 30.40 7.00 -1.72
C ARG A 289 29.24 7.75 -2.36
N LEU A 290 28.64 8.66 -1.62
CA LEU A 290 27.52 9.49 -2.05
C LEU A 290 27.97 10.93 -2.25
N ASN A 291 27.48 11.56 -3.30
CA ASN A 291 27.62 12.99 -3.52
C ASN A 291 26.59 13.77 -2.68
N THR A 292 26.81 15.08 -2.55
CA THR A 292 25.82 15.98 -1.96
C THR A 292 24.50 15.87 -2.71
N GLY A 293 23.40 15.63 -1.96
CA GLY A 293 22.07 15.45 -2.54
C GLY A 293 21.04 14.95 -1.53
N THR A 294 19.85 14.77 -2.02
CA THR A 294 18.77 14.08 -1.29
C THR A 294 18.56 12.71 -1.93
N TYR A 295 18.55 11.69 -1.11
CA TYR A 295 18.34 10.30 -1.51
C TYR A 295 17.16 9.74 -0.76
N TYR A 296 16.40 8.87 -1.40
CA TYR A 296 15.31 8.15 -0.79
C TYR A 296 15.63 6.66 -0.83
N PHE A 297 15.75 6.06 0.34
CA PHE A 297 15.85 4.61 0.48
C PHE A 297 14.42 4.07 0.51
N ILE A 298 14.13 3.14 -0.38
CA ILE A 298 12.78 2.61 -0.56
C ILE A 298 12.84 1.13 -0.24
N VAL A 299 12.16 0.72 0.82
CA VAL A 299 12.00 -0.69 1.17
C VAL A 299 10.65 -1.15 0.63
N MET A 300 10.64 -2.31 0.00
CA MET A 300 9.43 -2.88 -0.58
C MET A 300 9.49 -4.41 -0.56
N ALA A 301 8.33 -5.06 -0.49
CA ALA A 301 8.24 -6.49 -0.73
C ALA A 301 8.50 -6.83 -2.20
N SER A 302 9.31 -7.87 -2.46
CA SER A 302 9.54 -8.41 -3.80
C SER A 302 8.55 -9.52 -4.16
N SER A 303 7.75 -9.95 -3.19
CA SER A 303 6.79 -11.04 -3.31
C SER A 303 5.63 -10.82 -2.35
N MET A 304 4.69 -11.78 -2.32
CA MET A 304 3.59 -11.77 -1.35
C MET A 304 4.04 -12.14 0.09
N ASN A 305 5.32 -12.46 0.29
CA ASN A 305 5.87 -12.77 1.61
C ASN A 305 6.36 -11.48 2.26
N TYR A 306 5.58 -10.94 3.14
CA TYR A 306 5.86 -9.75 3.94
C TYR A 306 5.58 -10.05 5.42
N SER A 307 6.05 -9.17 6.31
CA SER A 307 5.76 -9.23 7.73
C SER A 307 5.46 -7.84 8.27
N ASP A 308 4.38 -7.72 9.00
CA ASP A 308 3.98 -6.53 9.75
C ASP A 308 4.52 -6.52 11.19
N ASP A 309 5.38 -7.49 11.54
CA ASP A 309 6.12 -7.52 12.80
C ASP A 309 7.36 -6.60 12.73
N LYS A 310 7.72 -5.93 13.83
CA LYS A 310 8.90 -5.04 13.96
C LYS A 310 10.16 -5.79 14.35
#